data_e1b568eec15a15bcca09352bffd14127
#
_entry.id   e1b568eec15a15bcca09352bffd14127
#
_cell.length_a   1.000
_cell.length_b   1.000
_cell.length_c   1.000
_cell.angle_alpha   90.00
_cell.angle_beta   90.00
_cell.angle_gamma   90.00
#
_symmetry.space_group_name_H-M   'P 1'
#
loop_
_entity.id
_entity.type
_entity.pdbx_description
1 polymer ?
#
loop_
_entity_poly.entity_id
_entity_poly.type
_entity_poly.pdbx_seq_one_letter_code
_entity_poly.pdbx_strand_id
1 'polypeptide(L)'
;EPEVSLSPANQVALAHEINKLAHYLGCQFVIATHSPFMLGTLDAKIYNLDAKECQVTPWYQLENVRYFYDFFKKHEKEFTQ
;
A
#
# COMPACT_ATOMS: atom_id res chain seq x y z
N GLU A 1 0.50 0.53 12.24
CA GLU A 1 0.38 -0.29 11.01
C GLU A 1 -0.77 -1.30 11.17
N PRO A 2 -1.92 -0.99 10.61
CA PRO A 2 -3.10 -1.84 10.81
C PRO A 2 -2.99 -3.23 10.19
N GLU A 3 -2.06 -3.43 9.25
CA GLU A 3 -1.92 -4.68 8.51
C GLU A 3 -0.97 -5.71 9.11
N VAL A 4 -0.33 -5.41 10.24
CA VAL A 4 0.80 -6.21 10.78
C VAL A 4 0.49 -7.71 10.91
N SER A 5 -0.72 -8.06 11.28
CA SER A 5 -1.10 -9.46 11.46
C SER A 5 -2.07 -9.99 10.40
N LEU A 6 -2.26 -9.25 9.30
CA LEU A 6 -3.20 -9.63 8.26
C LEU A 6 -2.52 -10.27 7.06
N SER A 7 -3.18 -11.26 6.45
CA SER A 7 -2.78 -11.79 5.16
C SER A 7 -2.91 -10.72 4.06
N PRO A 8 -2.21 -10.88 2.91
CA PRO A 8 -2.37 -9.94 1.80
C PRO A 8 -3.83 -9.75 1.36
N ALA A 9 -4.60 -10.84 1.26
CA ALA A 9 -6.00 -10.74 0.88
C ALA A 9 -6.81 -9.92 1.88
N ASN A 10 -6.56 -10.12 3.18
CA ASN A 10 -7.24 -9.37 4.23
C ASN A 10 -6.79 -7.92 4.29
N GLN A 11 -5.54 -7.63 3.94
CA GLN A 11 -5.07 -6.26 3.82
C GLN A 11 -5.80 -5.50 2.71
N VAL A 12 -5.98 -6.13 1.57
CA VAL A 12 -6.74 -5.53 0.45
C VAL A 12 -8.19 -5.32 0.87
N ALA A 13 -8.80 -6.30 1.54
CA ALA A 13 -10.19 -6.17 2.02
C ALA A 13 -10.34 -5.02 3.03
N LEU A 14 -9.39 -4.90 3.95
CA LEU A 14 -9.39 -3.79 4.92
C LEU A 14 -9.27 -2.44 4.21
N ALA A 15 -8.39 -2.33 3.24
CA ALA A 15 -8.21 -1.09 2.49
C ALA A 15 -9.49 -0.69 1.74
N HIS A 16 -10.18 -1.65 1.13
CA HIS A 16 -11.47 -1.38 0.49
C HIS A 16 -12.52 -0.90 1.49
N GLU A 17 -12.54 -1.48 2.68
CA GLU A 17 -13.47 -1.06 3.73
C GLU A 17 -13.19 0.36 4.20
N ILE A 18 -11.91 0.72 4.36
CA ILE A 18 -11.52 2.09 4.73
C ILE A 18 -11.93 3.07 3.63
N ASN A 19 -11.74 2.73 2.36
CA ASN A 19 -12.17 3.58 1.25
C ASN A 19 -13.68 3.85 1.31
N LYS A 20 -14.48 2.81 1.58
CA LYS A 20 -15.93 2.94 1.71
C LYS A 20 -16.32 3.86 2.85
N LEU A 21 -15.73 3.65 4.03
CA LEU A 21 -16.03 4.47 5.20
C LEU A 21 -15.65 5.93 4.97
N ALA A 22 -14.49 6.19 4.37
CA ALA A 22 -14.07 7.55 4.05
C ALA A 22 -15.05 8.23 3.09
N HIS A 23 -15.50 7.49 2.08
CA HIS A 23 -16.41 8.02 1.07
C HIS A 23 -17.81 8.28 1.63
N TYR A 24 -18.40 7.28 2.31
CA TYR A 24 -19.81 7.38 2.74
C TYR A 24 -20.02 8.20 3.99
N LEU A 25 -19.07 8.19 4.92
CA LEU A 25 -19.19 8.89 6.19
C LEU A 25 -18.47 10.23 6.22
N GLY A 26 -17.73 10.56 5.16
CA GLY A 26 -16.92 11.76 5.13
C GLY A 26 -15.80 11.76 6.16
N CYS A 27 -15.38 10.57 6.59
CA CYS A 27 -14.30 10.43 7.56
C CYS A 27 -12.94 10.64 6.91
N GLN A 28 -12.02 11.22 7.68
CA GLN A 28 -10.63 11.34 7.28
C GLN A 28 -9.79 10.35 8.10
N PHE A 29 -8.99 9.56 7.40
CA PHE A 29 -8.07 8.61 8.04
C PHE A 29 -6.63 9.04 7.77
N VAL A 30 -5.77 8.88 8.78
CA VAL A 30 -4.33 9.00 8.64
C VAL A 30 -3.75 7.65 9.00
N ILE A 31 -3.07 7.01 8.03
CA ILE A 31 -2.61 5.63 8.18
C ILE A 31 -1.12 5.57 7.87
N ALA A 32 -0.36 4.95 8.79
CA ALA A 32 1.05 4.64 8.56
C ALA A 32 1.15 3.18 8.12
N THR A 33 1.77 2.92 6.98
CA THR A 33 1.91 1.56 6.48
C THR A 33 3.08 1.46 5.51
N HIS A 34 3.68 0.26 5.43
CA HIS A 34 4.66 -0.11 4.40
C HIS A 34 4.11 -1.18 3.46
N SER A 35 2.87 -1.63 3.67
CA SER A 35 2.29 -2.71 2.88
C SER A 35 1.97 -2.25 1.46
N PRO A 36 2.50 -2.92 0.42
CA PRO A 36 2.13 -2.60 -0.96
C PRO A 36 0.66 -2.87 -1.24
N PHE A 37 0.05 -3.81 -0.53
CA PHE A 37 -1.36 -4.16 -0.69
C PHE A 37 -2.28 -3.05 -0.18
N MET A 38 -1.92 -2.45 0.96
CA MET A 38 -2.64 -1.29 1.49
C MET A 38 -2.40 -0.06 0.61
N LEU A 39 -1.13 0.22 0.31
CA LEU A 39 -0.75 1.40 -0.45
C LEU A 39 -1.36 1.42 -1.85
N GLY A 40 -1.43 0.25 -2.50
CA GLY A 40 -1.98 0.15 -3.85
C GLY A 40 -3.50 0.14 -3.90
N THR A 41 -4.17 -0.12 -2.78
CA THR A 41 -5.63 -0.23 -2.73
C THR A 41 -6.31 1.02 -2.17
N LEU A 42 -5.67 1.71 -1.21
CA LEU A 42 -6.24 2.91 -0.61
C LEU A 42 -6.32 4.07 -1.60
N ASP A 43 -7.48 4.74 -1.62
CA ASP A 43 -7.67 5.99 -2.35
C ASP A 43 -7.16 7.14 -1.49
N ALA A 44 -5.85 7.37 -1.51
CA ALA A 44 -5.23 8.29 -0.59
C ALA A 44 -4.03 9.01 -1.21
N LYS A 45 -3.70 10.16 -0.65
CA LYS A 45 -2.40 10.77 -0.90
C LYS A 45 -1.37 10.06 -0.04
N ILE A 46 -0.26 9.70 -0.66
CA ILE A 46 0.82 9.00 0.00
C ILE A 46 1.97 9.97 0.21
N TYR A 47 2.31 10.20 1.47
CA TYR A 47 3.46 11.04 1.83
C TYR A 47 4.66 10.14 2.09
N ASN A 48 5.69 10.29 1.26
CA ASN A 48 6.94 9.54 1.42
C ASN A 48 7.83 10.26 2.43
N LEU A 49 7.83 9.77 3.66
CA LEU A 49 8.61 10.37 4.74
C LEU A 49 10.12 10.13 4.60
N ASP A 50 10.51 9.15 3.79
CA ASP A 50 11.92 8.88 3.52
C ASP A 50 12.49 9.85 2.49
N ALA A 51 11.64 10.55 1.76
CA ALA A 51 12.07 11.58 0.84
C ALA A 51 12.46 12.85 1.60
N LYS A 52 13.40 13.61 1.02
CA LYS A 52 13.98 14.79 1.65
C LYS A 52 12.96 15.85 2.05
N GLU A 53 11.81 15.91 1.36
CA GLU A 53 10.78 16.93 1.57
C GLU A 53 9.39 16.35 1.80
N CYS A 54 9.27 15.13 2.31
CA CYS A 54 7.99 14.47 2.53
C CYS A 54 7.08 14.58 1.30
N GLN A 55 7.60 14.21 0.14
CA GLN A 55 6.88 14.36 -1.13
C GLN A 55 5.67 13.44 -1.23
N VAL A 56 4.62 13.92 -1.87
CA VAL A 56 3.51 13.07 -2.31
C VAL A 56 4.02 12.20 -3.46
N THR A 57 3.93 10.90 -3.29
CA THR A 57 4.51 9.93 -4.23
C THR A 57 3.46 8.90 -4.63
N PRO A 58 3.35 8.55 -5.93
CA PRO A 58 2.52 7.42 -6.33
C PRO A 58 3.00 6.14 -5.65
N TRP A 59 2.07 5.28 -5.24
CA TRP A 59 2.41 4.08 -4.46
C TRP A 59 3.45 3.19 -5.14
N TYR A 60 3.38 3.07 -6.47
CA TYR A 60 4.27 2.19 -7.24
C TYR A 60 5.68 2.75 -7.41
N GLN A 61 5.94 3.98 -6.99
CA GLN A 61 7.27 4.59 -7.02
C GLN A 61 7.98 4.58 -5.67
N LEU A 62 7.29 4.15 -4.62
CA LEU A 62 7.91 4.02 -3.29
C LEU A 62 8.99 2.95 -3.32
N GLU A 63 10.13 3.23 -2.70
CA GLU A 63 11.27 2.31 -2.68
C GLU A 63 10.87 0.93 -2.15
N ASN A 64 10.11 0.89 -1.06
CA ASN A 64 9.63 -0.34 -0.46
C ASN A 64 8.79 -1.16 -1.43
N VAL A 65 7.87 -0.52 -2.15
CA VAL A 65 7.00 -1.19 -3.11
C VAL A 65 7.80 -1.66 -4.32
N ARG A 66 8.72 -0.85 -4.81
CA ARG A 66 9.62 -1.22 -5.90
C ARG A 66 10.46 -2.44 -5.55
N TYR A 67 10.90 -2.54 -4.31
CA TYR A 67 11.65 -3.70 -3.86
C TYR A 67 10.84 -4.99 -3.99
N PHE A 68 9.56 -4.98 -3.57
CA PHE A 68 8.67 -6.12 -3.75
C PHE A 68 8.52 -6.49 -5.23
N TYR A 69 8.24 -5.51 -6.06
CA TYR A 69 8.05 -5.72 -7.49
C TYR A 69 9.30 -6.34 -8.13
N ASP A 70 10.47 -5.75 -7.89
CA ASP A 70 11.71 -6.21 -8.49
C ASP A 70 12.09 -7.59 -8.01
N PHE A 71 11.86 -7.89 -6.74
CA PHE A 71 12.11 -9.21 -6.17
C PHE A 71 11.24 -10.28 -6.84
N PHE A 72 9.94 -10.06 -6.95
CA PHE A 72 9.05 -11.05 -7.55
C PHE A 72 9.26 -11.16 -9.05
N LYS A 73 9.58 -10.07 -9.72
CA LYS A 73 9.92 -10.10 -11.15
C LYS A 73 11.16 -10.93 -11.40
N LYS A 74 12.18 -10.81 -10.55
CA LYS A 74 13.41 -11.60 -10.65
C LYS A 74 13.12 -13.09 -10.53
N HIS A 75 12.15 -13.48 -9.73
CA HIS A 75 11.77 -14.87 -9.47
C HIS A 75 10.57 -15.34 -10.28
N GLU A 76 10.15 -14.56 -11.26
CA GLU A 76 8.93 -14.82 -12.03
C GLU A 76 8.85 -16.24 -12.57
N LYS A 77 9.97 -16.79 -13.05
CA LYS A 77 10.00 -18.15 -13.62
C LYS A 77 9.58 -19.23 -12.63
N GLU A 78 9.82 -19.03 -11.35
CA GLU A 78 9.44 -19.99 -10.31
C GLU A 78 7.92 -20.03 -10.12
N PHE A 79 7.22 -18.95 -10.44
CA PHE A 79 5.78 -18.83 -10.29
C PHE A 79 4.99 -19.24 -11.53
N THR A 80 5.64 -19.26 -12.68
CA THR A 80 4.95 -19.45 -13.97
C THR A 80 5.22 -20.80 -14.61
N GLN A 81 5.84 -21.73 -13.89
CA GLN A 81 6.12 -23.09 -14.38
C GLN A 81 4.86 -23.92 -14.50
#